data_9a144b06292040edcfa56c114460fdec
#
_entry.id   9a144b06292040edcfa56c114460fdec
#
_cell.length_a   1.000
_cell.length_b   1.000
_cell.length_c   1.000
_cell.angle_alpha   90.00
_cell.angle_beta   90.00
_cell.angle_gamma   90.00
#
_symmetry.space_group_name_H-M   'P 1'
#
loop_
_entity.id
_entity.type
_entity.pdbx_description
1 polymer ?
#
loop_
_entity_poly.entity_id
_entity_poly.type
_entity_poly.pdbx_seq_one_letter_code
_entity_poly.pdbx_strand_id
1 'polypeptide(L)'
;MEAKKYLDGKKAESKVVPFWPVFLSKDFFVVGVALTIFFYLVCYHFDFAMDPINFEPANTMKTPAHIYPEWYFLWSYEVLRGFFFDIGGIAAMDIGLAAFGFANVIFMLLPFLDRNTDHVAPAHKRPMFFVWFWLLLIDMIVLTVYGKLPPTGANAWVGFFAALSFILLFVALPIITKMEAKCQGGCK
;
A
#
# COMPACT_ATOMS: atom_id res chain seq x y z
N MET A 1 16.01 36.68 1.51
CA MET A 1 17.47 36.91 1.28
C MET A 1 18.24 35.62 0.97
N GLU A 2 17.81 34.45 1.43
CA GLU A 2 18.55 33.18 1.19
C GLU A 2 18.46 32.65 -0.25
N ALA A 3 17.32 32.83 -0.94
CA ALA A 3 17.17 32.37 -2.32
C ALA A 3 18.16 33.05 -3.28
N LYS A 4 18.52 34.32 -3.03
CA LYS A 4 19.47 35.05 -3.86
C LYS A 4 20.90 34.54 -3.66
N LYS A 5 21.26 34.15 -2.41
CA LYS A 5 22.56 33.55 -2.08
C LYS A 5 22.71 32.13 -2.67
N TYR A 6 21.59 31.40 -2.78
CA TYR A 6 21.56 30.09 -3.41
C TYR A 6 21.74 30.17 -4.93
N LEU A 7 21.22 31.23 -5.56
CA LEU A 7 21.34 31.47 -6.99
C LEU A 7 22.71 32.01 -7.41
N ASP A 8 23.34 32.86 -6.57
CA ASP A 8 24.67 33.43 -6.86
C ASP A 8 25.82 32.47 -6.60
N GLY A 9 25.70 31.55 -5.63
CA GLY A 9 26.73 30.58 -5.31
C GLY A 9 26.80 29.36 -6.20
N LYS A 10 25.80 29.09 -7.02
CA LYS A 10 25.68 27.89 -7.88
C LYS A 10 25.51 28.19 -9.38
N LYS A 11 25.84 29.38 -9.82
CA LYS A 11 25.89 29.63 -11.28
C LYS A 11 26.93 28.82 -12.03
N ALA A 12 27.78 28.08 -11.34
CA ALA A 12 28.87 27.37 -11.99
C ALA A 12 28.60 25.91 -12.38
N GLU A 13 27.61 25.18 -11.74
CA GLU A 13 27.55 23.73 -12.01
C GLU A 13 26.18 23.04 -11.89
N SER A 14 25.09 23.72 -11.79
CA SER A 14 23.83 23.05 -12.04
C SER A 14 23.66 22.85 -13.54
N LYS A 15 24.04 21.68 -14.06
CA LYS A 15 23.63 21.25 -15.39
C LYS A 15 22.10 21.21 -15.39
N VAL A 16 21.49 22.34 -15.70
CA VAL A 16 20.05 22.43 -15.92
C VAL A 16 19.77 21.62 -17.16
N VAL A 17 19.26 20.43 -16.97
CA VAL A 17 18.87 19.55 -18.07
C VAL A 17 17.47 19.97 -18.51
N PRO A 18 17.26 20.33 -19.79
CA PRO A 18 15.96 20.73 -20.28
C PRO A 18 14.96 19.58 -20.19
N PHE A 19 13.72 19.88 -19.84
CA PHE A 19 12.65 18.90 -19.80
C PHE A 19 12.49 18.19 -21.16
N TRP A 20 12.44 18.98 -22.20
CA TRP A 20 12.45 18.51 -23.59
C TRP A 20 13.88 18.63 -24.17
N PRO A 21 14.44 17.61 -24.85
CA PRO A 21 13.88 16.25 -25.05
C PRO A 21 14.25 15.26 -23.95
N VAL A 22 15.11 15.61 -22.98
CA VAL A 22 15.83 14.65 -22.12
C VAL A 22 14.91 13.91 -21.14
N PHE A 23 14.10 14.63 -20.37
CA PHE A 23 13.21 13.96 -19.42
C PHE A 23 12.04 13.28 -20.15
N LEU A 24 11.43 13.97 -21.10
CA LEU A 24 10.32 13.44 -21.85
C LEU A 24 10.66 12.18 -22.65
N SER A 25 11.87 12.10 -23.24
CA SER A 25 12.30 10.88 -23.93
C SER A 25 12.47 9.68 -22.99
N LYS A 26 12.93 9.92 -21.76
CA LYS A 26 12.99 8.87 -20.73
C LYS A 26 11.61 8.38 -20.32
N ASP A 27 10.67 9.31 -20.13
CA ASP A 27 9.30 8.98 -19.78
C ASP A 27 8.62 8.19 -20.90
N PHE A 28 8.76 8.59 -22.16
CA PHE A 28 8.25 7.82 -23.29
C PHE A 28 8.90 6.44 -23.42
N PHE A 29 10.18 6.32 -23.13
CA PHE A 29 10.86 5.02 -23.12
C PHE A 29 10.27 4.10 -22.06
N VAL A 30 10.11 4.58 -20.82
CA VAL A 30 9.52 3.80 -19.73
C VAL A 30 8.08 3.41 -20.04
N VAL A 31 7.27 4.35 -20.53
CA VAL A 31 5.89 4.06 -20.96
C VAL A 31 5.87 3.05 -22.10
N GLY A 32 6.75 3.19 -23.09
CA GLY A 32 6.88 2.24 -24.21
C GLY A 32 7.20 0.83 -23.74
N VAL A 33 8.15 0.67 -22.82
CA VAL A 33 8.49 -0.63 -22.22
C VAL A 33 7.31 -1.19 -21.43
N ALA A 34 6.65 -0.38 -20.59
CA ALA A 34 5.50 -0.81 -19.81
C ALA A 34 4.34 -1.27 -20.71
N LEU A 35 4.02 -0.51 -21.76
CA LEU A 35 2.99 -0.89 -22.73
C LEU A 35 3.36 -2.15 -23.51
N THR A 36 4.63 -2.32 -23.87
CA THR A 36 5.09 -3.54 -24.54
C THR A 36 4.89 -4.77 -23.67
N ILE A 37 5.28 -4.70 -22.40
CA ILE A 37 5.06 -5.79 -21.42
C ILE A 37 3.57 -6.04 -21.24
N PHE A 38 2.77 -4.98 -21.09
CA PHE A 38 1.32 -5.09 -20.93
C PHE A 38 0.67 -5.79 -22.13
N PHE A 39 0.93 -5.33 -23.34
CA PHE A 39 0.36 -5.96 -24.54
C PHE A 39 0.89 -7.37 -24.78
N TYR A 40 2.15 -7.64 -24.43
CA TYR A 40 2.68 -9.00 -24.49
C TYR A 40 1.91 -9.94 -23.56
N LEU A 41 1.68 -9.53 -22.30
CA LEU A 41 0.90 -10.32 -21.35
C LEU A 41 -0.55 -10.52 -21.82
N VAL A 42 -1.22 -9.46 -22.27
CA VAL A 42 -2.61 -9.53 -22.74
C VAL A 42 -2.75 -10.41 -23.99
N CYS A 43 -1.81 -10.38 -24.93
CA CYS A 43 -1.92 -11.12 -26.18
C CYS A 43 -1.44 -12.57 -26.07
N TYR A 44 -0.44 -12.86 -25.24
CA TYR A 44 0.20 -14.17 -25.21
C TYR A 44 0.02 -14.92 -23.89
N HIS A 45 -0.25 -14.22 -22.81
CA HIS A 45 -0.38 -14.78 -21.45
C HIS A 45 -1.54 -14.13 -20.69
N PHE A 46 -2.72 -14.07 -21.33
CA PHE A 46 -3.91 -13.44 -20.73
C PHE A 46 -4.36 -14.13 -19.43
N ASP A 47 -3.97 -15.39 -19.23
CA ASP A 47 -4.25 -16.22 -18.06
C ASP A 47 -3.24 -16.03 -16.90
N PHE A 48 -2.16 -15.27 -17.12
CA PHE A 48 -1.04 -15.16 -16.19
C PHE A 48 -1.44 -14.74 -14.77
N ALA A 49 -2.45 -13.89 -14.63
CA ALA A 49 -2.89 -13.38 -13.32
C ALA A 49 -4.29 -13.88 -12.94
N MET A 50 -4.90 -14.79 -13.72
CA MET A 50 -6.24 -15.31 -13.48
C MET A 50 -6.22 -16.63 -12.70
N ASP A 51 -7.24 -16.82 -11.87
CA ASP A 51 -7.43 -18.09 -11.17
C ASP A 51 -7.94 -19.16 -12.15
N PRO A 52 -7.40 -20.38 -12.11
CA PRO A 52 -7.87 -21.50 -12.93
C PRO A 52 -9.38 -21.76 -12.86
N ILE A 53 -10.01 -21.46 -11.75
CA ILE A 53 -11.45 -21.62 -11.55
C ILE A 53 -12.30 -20.76 -12.52
N ASN A 54 -11.75 -19.63 -13.00
CA ASN A 54 -12.43 -18.75 -13.94
C ASN A 54 -12.64 -19.39 -15.32
N PHE A 55 -11.93 -20.47 -15.63
CA PHE A 55 -12.03 -21.22 -16.87
C PHE A 55 -12.96 -22.44 -16.77
N GLU A 56 -13.48 -22.75 -15.57
CA GLU A 56 -14.45 -23.82 -15.42
C GLU A 56 -15.84 -23.35 -15.86
N PRO A 57 -16.64 -24.22 -16.53
CA PRO A 57 -18.01 -23.86 -16.92
C PRO A 57 -18.88 -23.63 -15.67
N ALA A 58 -19.66 -22.55 -15.71
CA ALA A 58 -20.54 -22.17 -14.60
C ALA A 58 -21.57 -23.26 -14.32
N ASN A 59 -21.67 -23.68 -13.06
CA ASN A 59 -22.68 -24.61 -12.58
C ASN A 59 -23.50 -23.93 -11.48
N THR A 60 -24.79 -23.71 -11.77
CA THR A 60 -25.72 -23.03 -10.85
C THR A 60 -26.01 -23.83 -9.55
N MET A 61 -25.72 -25.13 -9.56
CA MET A 61 -26.00 -26.04 -8.43
C MET A 61 -24.79 -26.31 -7.54
N LYS A 62 -23.60 -25.84 -7.95
CA LYS A 62 -22.36 -26.12 -7.21
C LYS A 62 -21.53 -24.85 -7.11
N THR A 63 -21.42 -24.32 -5.89
CA THR A 63 -20.48 -23.23 -5.57
C THR A 63 -19.11 -23.82 -5.30
N PRO A 64 -18.02 -23.27 -5.87
CA PRO A 64 -16.66 -23.66 -5.51
C PRO A 64 -16.40 -23.54 -4.02
N ALA A 65 -15.62 -24.46 -3.46
CA ALA A 65 -15.36 -24.54 -2.03
C ALA A 65 -14.54 -23.35 -1.48
N HIS A 66 -13.78 -22.70 -2.35
CA HIS A 66 -12.91 -21.61 -1.98
C HIS A 66 -12.91 -20.55 -3.08
N ILE A 67 -13.59 -19.45 -2.80
CA ILE A 67 -13.67 -18.28 -3.68
C ILE A 67 -12.88 -17.16 -3.02
N TYR A 68 -11.93 -16.59 -3.74
CA TYR A 68 -11.18 -15.42 -3.33
C TYR A 68 -11.10 -14.40 -4.48
N PRO A 69 -10.95 -13.12 -4.19
CA PRO A 69 -10.83 -12.09 -5.20
C PRO A 69 -9.46 -12.13 -5.88
N GLU A 70 -9.29 -11.35 -6.92
CA GLU A 70 -8.04 -11.18 -7.65
C GLU A 70 -6.90 -10.69 -6.72
N TRP A 71 -5.65 -10.98 -7.10
CA TRP A 71 -4.46 -10.80 -6.28
C TRP A 71 -4.30 -9.39 -5.65
N TYR A 72 -4.75 -8.35 -6.34
CA TYR A 72 -4.64 -6.97 -5.85
C TYR A 72 -5.67 -6.62 -4.76
N PHE A 73 -6.72 -7.40 -4.59
CA PHE A 73 -7.72 -7.26 -3.53
C PHE A 73 -7.52 -8.22 -2.36
N LEU A 74 -6.60 -9.18 -2.44
CA LEU A 74 -6.41 -10.21 -1.40
C LEU A 74 -6.10 -9.61 -0.03
N TRP A 75 -5.29 -8.56 0.03
CA TRP A 75 -4.95 -7.89 1.29
C TRP A 75 -6.18 -7.30 1.98
N SER A 76 -7.05 -6.60 1.24
CA SER A 76 -8.27 -6.01 1.82
C SER A 76 -9.34 -7.06 2.10
N TYR A 77 -9.39 -8.12 1.31
CA TYR A 77 -10.24 -9.28 1.58
C TYR A 77 -9.83 -10.00 2.87
N GLU A 78 -8.52 -10.10 3.16
CA GLU A 78 -8.07 -10.65 4.44
C GLU A 78 -8.43 -9.75 5.62
N VAL A 79 -8.39 -8.43 5.47
CA VAL A 79 -8.89 -7.51 6.49
C VAL A 79 -10.38 -7.72 6.75
N LEU A 80 -11.19 -7.97 5.69
CA LEU A 80 -12.63 -8.26 5.82
C LEU A 80 -12.90 -9.52 6.65
N ARG A 81 -12.21 -10.61 6.38
CA ARG A 81 -12.46 -11.93 6.99
C ARG A 81 -11.59 -12.24 8.20
N GLY A 82 -10.58 -11.41 8.48
CA GLY A 82 -9.67 -11.59 9.60
C GLY A 82 -10.36 -11.52 10.96
N PHE A 83 -11.48 -10.77 11.06
CA PHE A 83 -12.32 -10.72 12.26
C PHE A 83 -13.33 -11.87 12.23
N PHE A 84 -13.10 -12.90 13.00
CA PHE A 84 -13.92 -14.13 13.00
C PHE A 84 -14.64 -14.40 14.32
N PHE A 85 -14.65 -13.46 15.27
CA PHE A 85 -15.35 -13.55 16.54
C PHE A 85 -16.09 -12.25 16.86
N ASP A 86 -17.23 -12.40 17.55
CA ASP A 86 -18.07 -11.27 17.95
C ASP A 86 -17.44 -10.49 19.10
N ILE A 87 -17.47 -9.18 19.03
CA ILE A 87 -16.91 -8.29 20.06
C ILE A 87 -18.01 -7.38 20.60
N GLY A 88 -18.31 -7.49 21.90
CA GLY A 88 -19.22 -6.56 22.59
C GLY A 88 -20.65 -6.53 22.04
N GLY A 89 -21.13 -7.63 21.46
CA GLY A 89 -22.47 -7.73 20.87
C GLY A 89 -22.55 -7.29 19.40
N ILE A 90 -21.43 -6.91 18.79
CA ILE A 90 -21.33 -6.62 17.35
C ILE A 90 -20.87 -7.90 16.66
N ALA A 91 -21.57 -8.28 15.60
CA ALA A 91 -21.23 -9.48 14.83
C ALA A 91 -19.86 -9.34 14.14
N ALA A 92 -19.12 -10.43 14.08
CA ALA A 92 -17.80 -10.48 13.41
C ALA A 92 -17.85 -9.93 11.97
N MET A 93 -18.94 -10.22 11.26
CA MET A 93 -19.18 -9.73 9.90
C MET A 93 -19.22 -8.20 9.81
N ASP A 94 -19.89 -7.53 10.78
CA ASP A 94 -20.01 -6.07 10.79
C ASP A 94 -18.67 -5.41 11.11
N ILE A 95 -17.90 -6.01 12.02
CA ILE A 95 -16.54 -5.56 12.36
C ILE A 95 -15.63 -5.68 11.15
N GLY A 96 -15.66 -6.83 10.46
CA GLY A 96 -14.88 -7.07 9.25
C GLY A 96 -15.23 -6.09 8.13
N LEU A 97 -16.54 -5.82 7.92
CA LEU A 97 -17.01 -4.88 6.92
C LEU A 97 -16.55 -3.44 7.22
N ALA A 98 -16.65 -3.02 8.48
CA ALA A 98 -16.15 -1.71 8.92
C ALA A 98 -14.63 -1.60 8.74
N ALA A 99 -13.89 -2.64 9.13
CA ALA A 99 -12.43 -2.69 8.95
C ALA A 99 -12.03 -2.65 7.46
N PHE A 100 -12.74 -3.37 6.60
CA PHE A 100 -12.54 -3.34 5.15
C PHE A 100 -12.78 -1.94 4.56
N GLY A 101 -13.90 -1.30 4.93
CA GLY A 101 -14.20 0.07 4.50
C GLY A 101 -13.11 1.05 4.96
N PHE A 102 -12.70 0.96 6.23
CA PHE A 102 -11.62 1.75 6.79
C PHE A 102 -10.30 1.52 6.03
N ALA A 103 -9.93 0.27 5.78
CA ALA A 103 -8.70 -0.09 5.09
C ALA A 103 -8.58 0.53 3.69
N ASN A 104 -9.68 0.65 2.96
CA ASN A 104 -9.67 1.23 1.62
C ASN A 104 -9.64 2.78 1.66
N VAL A 105 -10.32 3.40 2.62
CA VAL A 105 -10.40 4.86 2.75
C VAL A 105 -9.15 5.47 3.37
N ILE A 106 -8.47 4.74 4.28
CA ILE A 106 -7.36 5.26 5.07
C ILE A 106 -6.16 5.72 4.21
N PHE A 107 -5.93 5.09 3.06
CA PHE A 107 -4.90 5.51 2.12
C PHE A 107 -5.15 6.91 1.55
N MET A 108 -6.42 7.27 1.34
CA MET A 108 -6.79 8.62 0.89
C MET A 108 -6.58 9.66 2.00
N LEU A 109 -6.67 9.22 3.27
CA LEU A 109 -6.49 10.08 4.43
C LEU A 109 -5.01 10.20 4.86
N LEU A 110 -4.10 9.48 4.22
CA LEU A 110 -2.68 9.44 4.56
C LEU A 110 -2.02 10.83 4.64
N PRO A 111 -2.27 11.78 3.71
CA PRO A 111 -1.72 13.13 3.81
C PRO A 111 -2.18 13.91 5.04
N PHE A 112 -3.38 13.60 5.57
CA PHE A 112 -3.93 14.25 6.76
C PHE A 112 -3.44 13.61 8.06
N LEU A 113 -2.99 12.36 7.99
CA LEU A 113 -2.44 11.62 9.12
C LEU A 113 -0.97 11.97 9.37
N ASP A 114 -0.24 12.41 8.35
CA ASP A 114 1.14 12.86 8.51
C ASP A 114 1.19 14.22 9.20
N ARG A 115 1.62 14.23 10.44
CA ARG A 115 1.73 15.43 11.32
C ARG A 115 3.08 16.14 11.22
N ASN A 116 3.99 15.68 10.36
CA ASN A 116 5.27 16.34 10.14
C ASN A 116 5.15 17.36 9.01
N THR A 117 4.53 18.50 9.30
CA THR A 117 4.28 19.59 8.33
C THR A 117 5.45 20.54 8.18
N ASP A 118 6.37 20.56 9.15
CA ASP A 118 7.43 21.57 9.23
C ASP A 118 8.63 21.27 8.33
N HIS A 119 8.79 20.00 7.94
CA HIS A 119 9.92 19.55 7.14
C HIS A 119 9.47 18.66 5.97
N VAL A 120 9.35 19.27 4.79
CA VAL A 120 9.22 18.50 3.55
C VAL A 120 10.58 17.88 3.23
N ALA A 121 10.72 16.59 3.55
CA ALA A 121 11.96 15.85 3.34
C ALA A 121 11.67 14.51 2.68
N PRO A 122 12.60 14.01 1.82
CA PRO A 122 12.46 12.68 1.23
C PRO A 122 12.49 11.60 2.33
N ALA A 123 11.87 10.45 2.05
CA ALA A 123 11.67 9.37 3.02
C ALA A 123 12.96 8.90 3.72
N HIS A 124 14.10 8.92 3.01
CA HIS A 124 15.39 8.51 3.59
C HIS A 124 15.91 9.48 4.68
N LYS A 125 15.41 10.72 4.75
CA LYS A 125 15.71 11.68 5.82
C LYS A 125 14.69 11.64 6.96
N ARG A 126 13.69 10.76 6.83
CA ARG A 126 12.63 10.54 7.82
C ARG A 126 12.67 9.10 8.30
N PRO A 127 13.59 8.75 9.23
CA PRO A 127 13.85 7.36 9.60
C PRO A 127 12.65 6.66 10.24
N MET A 128 11.86 7.36 11.06
CA MET A 128 10.68 6.77 11.71
C MET A 128 9.58 6.49 10.69
N PHE A 129 9.31 7.43 9.79
CA PHE A 129 8.38 7.24 8.69
C PHE A 129 8.84 6.13 7.74
N PHE A 130 10.14 6.04 7.47
CA PHE A 130 10.72 4.99 6.62
C PHE A 130 10.52 3.59 7.20
N VAL A 131 10.75 3.41 8.50
CA VAL A 131 10.50 2.14 9.19
C VAL A 131 9.01 1.80 9.17
N TRP A 132 8.14 2.76 9.46
CA TRP A 132 6.69 2.57 9.37
C TRP A 132 6.24 2.10 7.98
N PHE A 133 6.77 2.72 6.92
CA PHE A 133 6.46 2.35 5.54
C PHE A 133 6.84 0.90 5.22
N TRP A 134 8.02 0.46 5.65
CA TRP A 134 8.44 -0.92 5.43
C TRP A 134 7.63 -1.93 6.24
N LEU A 135 7.27 -1.59 7.47
CA LEU A 135 6.37 -2.43 8.27
C LEU A 135 5.00 -2.57 7.60
N LEU A 136 4.44 -1.47 7.09
CA LEU A 136 3.17 -1.51 6.35
C LEU A 136 3.28 -2.39 5.09
N LEU A 137 4.37 -2.26 4.34
CA LEU A 137 4.58 -3.04 3.12
C LEU A 137 4.70 -4.55 3.43
N ILE A 138 5.43 -4.92 4.47
CA ILE A 138 5.54 -6.31 4.92
C ILE A 138 4.17 -6.83 5.36
N ASP A 139 3.44 -6.06 6.13
CA ASP A 139 2.10 -6.43 6.60
C ASP A 139 1.12 -6.63 5.44
N MET A 140 1.13 -5.75 4.43
CA MET A 140 0.33 -5.93 3.20
C MET A 140 0.70 -7.21 2.43
N ILE A 141 1.98 -7.58 2.39
CA ILE A 141 2.42 -8.85 1.77
C ILE A 141 1.86 -10.03 2.57
N VAL A 142 1.93 -9.98 3.90
CA VAL A 142 1.37 -11.03 4.78
C VAL A 142 -0.14 -11.14 4.54
N LEU A 143 -0.88 -10.04 4.58
CA LEU A 143 -2.32 -10.02 4.30
C LEU A 143 -2.66 -10.61 2.92
N THR A 144 -1.88 -10.29 1.90
CA THR A 144 -2.07 -10.83 0.54
C THR A 144 -1.87 -12.34 0.49
N VAL A 145 -0.83 -12.86 1.14
CA VAL A 145 -0.54 -14.30 1.17
C VAL A 145 -1.64 -15.05 1.93
N TYR A 146 -2.01 -14.57 3.11
CA TYR A 146 -3.05 -15.21 3.92
C TYR A 146 -4.45 -15.01 3.35
N GLY A 147 -4.68 -13.93 2.59
CA GLY A 147 -5.91 -13.71 1.82
C GLY A 147 -6.24 -14.83 0.83
N LYS A 148 -5.22 -15.50 0.29
CA LYS A 148 -5.38 -16.63 -0.61
C LYS A 148 -5.60 -17.96 0.13
N LEU A 149 -5.15 -18.08 1.38
CA LEU A 149 -5.24 -19.33 2.14
C LEU A 149 -6.63 -19.51 2.78
N PRO A 150 -7.08 -20.76 3.00
CA PRO A 150 -8.32 -21.00 3.73
C PRO A 150 -8.20 -20.53 5.19
N PRO A 151 -9.23 -19.88 5.76
CA PRO A 151 -9.21 -19.33 7.12
C PRO A 151 -9.43 -20.44 8.17
N THR A 152 -8.51 -21.39 8.26
CA THR A 152 -8.59 -22.54 9.17
C THR A 152 -7.44 -22.57 10.14
N GLY A 153 -7.70 -22.90 11.39
CA GLY A 153 -6.69 -23.11 12.43
C GLY A 153 -5.75 -21.89 12.58
N ALA A 154 -4.45 -22.13 12.43
CA ALA A 154 -3.42 -21.11 12.61
C ALA A 154 -3.52 -19.97 11.58
N ASN A 155 -3.99 -20.24 10.35
CA ASN A 155 -4.09 -19.23 9.31
C ASN A 155 -5.08 -18.12 9.69
N ALA A 156 -6.21 -18.48 10.34
CA ALA A 156 -7.20 -17.49 10.80
C ALA A 156 -6.60 -16.54 11.85
N TRP A 157 -5.79 -17.06 12.78
CA TRP A 157 -5.13 -16.23 13.79
C TRP A 157 -4.07 -15.31 13.20
N VAL A 158 -3.27 -15.79 12.24
CA VAL A 158 -2.28 -14.94 11.56
C VAL A 158 -2.99 -13.84 10.77
N GLY A 159 -4.05 -14.17 10.05
CA GLY A 159 -4.88 -13.19 9.34
C GLY A 159 -5.48 -12.12 10.26
N PHE A 160 -5.98 -12.54 11.43
CA PHE A 160 -6.50 -11.63 12.45
C PHE A 160 -5.42 -10.67 12.96
N PHE A 161 -4.25 -11.19 13.35
CA PHE A 161 -3.17 -10.33 13.85
C PHE A 161 -2.61 -9.41 12.78
N ALA A 162 -2.53 -9.85 11.53
CA ALA A 162 -2.14 -9.01 10.42
C ALA A 162 -3.19 -7.90 10.16
N ALA A 163 -4.49 -8.21 10.13
CA ALA A 163 -5.54 -7.21 9.98
C ALA A 163 -5.53 -6.18 11.14
N LEU A 164 -5.28 -6.64 12.36
CA LEU A 164 -5.15 -5.77 13.53
C LEU A 164 -3.91 -4.89 13.43
N SER A 165 -2.75 -5.46 13.06
CA SER A 165 -1.50 -4.71 12.89
C SER A 165 -1.62 -3.64 11.81
N PHE A 166 -2.31 -3.94 10.70
CA PHE A 166 -2.62 -2.96 9.66
C PHE A 166 -3.34 -1.73 10.21
N ILE A 167 -4.43 -1.94 10.95
CA ILE A 167 -5.18 -0.84 11.55
C ILE A 167 -4.32 -0.06 12.54
N LEU A 168 -3.57 -0.76 13.41
CA LEU A 168 -2.72 -0.13 14.41
C LEU A 168 -1.58 0.69 13.79
N LEU A 169 -1.01 0.26 12.67
CA LEU A 169 0.01 1.02 11.94
C LEU A 169 -0.52 2.39 11.49
N PHE A 170 -1.76 2.46 10.99
CA PHE A 170 -2.35 3.74 10.60
C PHE A 170 -2.73 4.61 11.79
N VAL A 171 -3.22 4.03 12.88
CA VAL A 171 -3.49 4.77 14.13
C VAL A 171 -2.19 5.30 14.74
N ALA A 172 -1.09 4.57 14.63
CA ALA A 172 0.22 4.98 15.14
C ALA A 172 0.89 6.07 14.27
N LEU A 173 0.55 6.19 12.99
CA LEU A 173 1.19 7.12 12.05
C LEU A 173 1.22 8.57 12.55
N PRO A 174 0.11 9.20 12.99
CA PRO A 174 0.14 10.58 13.46
C PRO A 174 0.99 10.75 14.73
N ILE A 175 1.15 9.71 15.54
CA ILE A 175 2.00 9.72 16.73
C ILE A 175 3.47 9.67 16.32
N ILE A 176 3.81 8.74 15.42
CA ILE A 176 5.17 8.53 14.90
C ILE A 176 5.67 9.80 14.21
N THR A 177 4.86 10.37 13.31
CA THR A 177 5.25 11.56 12.54
C THR A 177 5.37 12.81 13.42
N LYS A 178 4.52 12.93 14.46
CA LYS A 178 4.65 14.01 15.46
C LYS A 178 5.91 13.87 16.32
N MET A 179 6.28 12.66 16.69
CA MET A 179 7.53 12.40 17.41
C MET A 179 8.74 12.70 16.54
N GLU A 180 8.71 12.30 15.27
CA GLU A 180 9.76 12.58 14.31
C GLU A 180 9.98 14.10 14.11
N ALA A 181 8.90 14.88 13.98
CA ALA A 181 8.96 16.33 13.87
C ALA A 181 9.64 16.98 15.10
N LYS A 182 9.32 16.50 16.31
CA LYS A 182 9.97 16.97 17.55
C LYS A 182 11.46 16.66 17.60
N CYS A 183 11.86 15.45 17.18
CA CYS A 183 13.27 15.05 17.14
C CYS A 183 14.07 15.89 16.12
N GLN A 184 13.47 16.22 14.99
CA GLN A 184 14.11 17.02 13.94
C GLN A 184 14.14 18.52 14.28
N GLY A 185 13.14 19.03 15.00
CA GLY A 185 13.09 20.43 15.46
C GLY A 185 13.98 20.72 16.66
N GLY A 186 14.34 19.74 17.47
CA GLY A 186 15.21 19.89 18.65
C GLY A 186 16.72 19.93 18.36
N CYS A 187 17.13 19.72 17.12
CA CYS A 187 18.54 19.83 16.67
C CYS A 187 18.88 21.19 16.03
N LYS A 188 18.16 22.26 16.40
CA LYS A 188 18.50 23.64 15.99
C LYS A 188 19.12 24.39 17.15
#